data_8085fc3055a43c6a2ddd459a2788f910
#
_entry.id   8085fc3055a43c6a2ddd459a2788f910
#
_cell.length_a   1.000
_cell.length_b   1.000
_cell.length_c   1.000
_cell.angle_alpha   90.00
_cell.angle_beta   90.00
_cell.angle_gamma   90.00
#
_symmetry.space_group_name_H-M   'P 1'
#
loop_
_entity.id
_entity.type
_entity.pdbx_description
1 polymer ?
#
loop_
_entity_poly.entity_id
_entity_poly.type
_entity_poly.pdbx_seq_one_letter_code
_entity_poly.pdbx_strand_id
1 'polypeptide(L)'
;LDRGIEEFETHLKINDFMKAKMIAEEKNIFLKTSPLYLQKLDEKWKEALKEAIDLLAKDKFQEALALVAPFMEDPSKKEEFSEYTAQKEFVSKFLDAFEKNDIAEAYKIAEAHPDIRKLSAFEKLEEYWRKIFEACKKLLAAHAATNLPRAQELLKPFASIKEKKESVYTLLHNSDKYVAADNAIKERNYADYFRLAEKFPFLKETETYKKTYLLGQQLVDRIALLENAKDFDKAIEISKFLGGLFPFKNLASERIKLIEKKRAFLEAHSAKDLKKAYTLIEQEENLKALPEYIQLMEQFSMLNERAYSLASKGLSADTLLVLEDYLEIPYWQDKIASTMKIAYLYEIKEAATKFSPEEIDWKKSIEIYVERFSKDDELIKICEGSGLKKSLDEVTQKGDPQGYKNSPYLSSVIVRFEGD
;
A
#
# COMPACT_ATOMS: atom_id res chain seq x y z
N LEU A 1 44.04 -21.74 4.06
CA LEU A 1 43.28 -20.74 3.29
C LEU A 1 42.01 -20.32 4.08
N ASP A 2 41.23 -21.25 4.62
CA ASP A 2 39.94 -20.94 5.29
C ASP A 2 40.09 -20.06 6.54
N ARG A 3 41.09 -20.32 7.41
CA ARG A 3 41.31 -19.48 8.60
C ARG A 3 41.63 -18.02 8.28
N GLY A 4 42.36 -17.75 7.19
CA GLY A 4 42.67 -16.41 6.76
C GLY A 4 41.42 -15.64 6.28
N ILE A 5 40.49 -16.33 5.64
CA ILE A 5 39.22 -15.73 5.18
C ILE A 5 38.32 -15.36 6.37
N GLU A 6 38.16 -16.26 7.33
CA GLU A 6 37.35 -16.00 8.52
C GLU A 6 37.89 -14.83 9.37
N GLU A 7 39.22 -14.78 9.59
CA GLU A 7 39.84 -13.68 10.31
C GLU A 7 39.65 -12.34 9.56
N PHE A 8 39.86 -12.36 8.25
CA PHE A 8 39.68 -11.20 7.40
C PHE A 8 38.25 -10.67 7.46
N GLU A 9 37.24 -11.53 7.27
CA GLU A 9 35.83 -11.13 7.34
C GLU A 9 35.45 -10.66 8.75
N THR A 10 35.97 -11.27 9.79
CA THR A 10 35.73 -10.87 11.16
C THR A 10 36.21 -9.44 11.41
N HIS A 11 37.44 -9.10 10.97
CA HIS A 11 37.98 -7.76 11.13
C HIS A 11 37.23 -6.72 10.30
N LEU A 12 36.74 -7.08 9.09
CA LEU A 12 35.87 -6.20 8.33
C LEU A 12 34.52 -5.94 9.02
N LYS A 13 33.92 -6.96 9.63
CA LYS A 13 32.63 -6.83 10.36
C LYS A 13 32.75 -5.96 11.59
N ILE A 14 33.86 -6.04 12.33
CA ILE A 14 34.12 -5.19 13.50
C ILE A 14 34.74 -3.84 13.15
N ASN A 15 34.78 -3.49 11.85
CA ASN A 15 35.30 -2.23 11.32
C ASN A 15 36.82 -1.97 11.57
N ASP A 16 37.59 -3.04 11.79
CA ASP A 16 39.06 -3.00 11.91
C ASP A 16 39.71 -3.21 10.54
N PHE A 17 39.54 -2.19 9.67
CA PHE A 17 39.96 -2.22 8.27
C PHE A 17 41.48 -2.44 8.11
N MET A 18 42.29 -1.80 8.96
CA MET A 18 43.76 -1.90 8.85
C MET A 18 44.27 -3.34 9.07
N LYS A 19 43.68 -4.03 10.05
CA LYS A 19 44.02 -5.41 10.32
C LYS A 19 43.51 -6.37 9.25
N ALA A 20 42.32 -6.12 8.69
CA ALA A 20 41.82 -6.84 7.52
C ALA A 20 42.75 -6.65 6.30
N LYS A 21 43.25 -5.42 6.05
CA LYS A 21 44.21 -5.13 4.98
C LYS A 21 45.50 -5.92 5.17
N MET A 22 46.06 -5.92 6.37
CA MET A 22 47.30 -6.70 6.70
C MET A 22 47.08 -8.19 6.46
N ILE A 23 45.98 -8.74 6.90
CA ILE A 23 45.65 -10.18 6.71
C ILE A 23 45.55 -10.51 5.21
N ALA A 24 44.92 -9.62 4.40
CA ALA A 24 44.83 -9.81 2.96
C ALA A 24 46.23 -9.78 2.30
N GLU A 25 47.11 -8.87 2.70
CA GLU A 25 48.47 -8.76 2.20
C GLU A 25 49.38 -9.94 2.57
N GLU A 26 49.26 -10.43 3.82
CA GLU A 26 50.11 -11.52 4.30
C GLU A 26 49.60 -12.90 3.84
N LYS A 27 48.29 -13.13 3.77
CA LYS A 27 47.72 -14.45 3.54
C LYS A 27 47.17 -14.66 2.15
N ASN A 28 46.47 -13.67 1.56
CA ASN A 28 45.87 -13.80 0.25
C ASN A 28 45.42 -12.45 -0.33
N ILE A 29 46.20 -11.92 -1.26
CA ILE A 29 45.99 -10.61 -1.89
C ILE A 29 44.61 -10.51 -2.60
N PHE A 30 44.07 -11.64 -3.08
CA PHE A 30 42.75 -11.66 -3.74
C PHE A 30 41.61 -11.29 -2.80
N LEU A 31 41.79 -11.34 -1.47
CA LEU A 31 40.78 -10.86 -0.52
C LEU A 31 40.51 -9.36 -0.67
N LYS A 32 41.46 -8.58 -1.18
CA LYS A 32 41.27 -7.14 -1.50
C LYS A 32 40.25 -6.91 -2.61
N THR A 33 39.87 -7.92 -3.40
CA THR A 33 38.87 -7.79 -4.46
C THR A 33 37.45 -8.14 -4.01
N SER A 34 37.27 -8.55 -2.73
CA SER A 34 35.95 -8.86 -2.21
C SER A 34 35.05 -7.62 -2.14
N PRO A 35 33.75 -7.71 -2.49
CA PRO A 35 32.84 -6.57 -2.46
C PRO A 35 32.79 -5.88 -1.09
N LEU A 36 32.82 -6.65 0.00
CA LEU A 36 32.81 -6.12 1.36
C LEU A 36 34.08 -5.33 1.68
N TYR A 37 35.25 -5.81 1.23
CA TYR A 37 36.50 -5.08 1.41
C TYR A 37 36.52 -3.77 0.64
N LEU A 38 36.09 -3.79 -0.64
CA LEU A 38 36.03 -2.59 -1.47
C LEU A 38 35.07 -1.55 -0.89
N GLN A 39 33.92 -1.97 -0.40
CA GLN A 39 32.99 -1.08 0.30
C GLN A 39 33.65 -0.46 1.55
N LYS A 40 34.31 -1.25 2.40
CA LYS A 40 34.98 -0.76 3.60
C LYS A 40 36.19 0.11 3.28
N LEU A 41 36.91 -0.21 2.24
CA LEU A 41 37.99 0.62 1.72
C LEU A 41 37.48 2.03 1.36
N ASP A 42 36.36 2.11 0.65
CA ASP A 42 35.79 3.39 0.23
C ASP A 42 35.19 4.18 1.41
N GLU A 43 34.56 3.49 2.38
CA GLU A 43 34.10 4.12 3.62
C GLU A 43 35.28 4.74 4.40
N LYS A 44 36.35 3.98 4.60
CA LYS A 44 37.54 4.42 5.34
C LYS A 44 38.34 5.47 4.57
N TRP A 45 38.41 5.36 3.25
CA TRP A 45 38.99 6.39 2.42
C TRP A 45 38.30 7.74 2.59
N LYS A 46 36.95 7.76 2.53
CA LYS A 46 36.18 9.00 2.71
C LYS A 46 36.40 9.63 4.08
N GLU A 47 36.48 8.82 5.15
CA GLU A 47 36.78 9.28 6.50
C GLU A 47 38.21 9.90 6.52
N ALA A 48 39.22 9.18 6.05
CA ALA A 48 40.62 9.63 6.04
C ALA A 48 40.82 10.85 5.16
N LEU A 49 40.22 10.88 3.98
CA LEU A 49 40.31 12.02 3.05
C LEU A 49 39.74 13.29 3.68
N LYS A 50 38.56 13.18 4.31
CA LYS A 50 37.94 14.32 4.98
C LYS A 50 38.82 14.92 6.06
N GLU A 51 39.41 14.08 6.92
CA GLU A 51 40.32 14.54 7.97
C GLU A 51 41.64 15.07 7.39
N ALA A 52 42.20 14.44 6.34
CA ALA A 52 43.40 14.87 5.66
C ALA A 52 43.21 16.25 5.02
N ILE A 53 42.07 16.54 4.41
CA ILE A 53 41.77 17.85 3.82
C ILE A 53 41.70 18.93 4.90
N ASP A 54 41.08 18.64 6.05
CA ASP A 54 41.06 19.56 7.23
C ASP A 54 42.50 19.83 7.75
N LEU A 55 43.36 18.84 7.72
CA LEU A 55 44.80 19.00 8.06
C LEU A 55 45.56 19.83 7.02
N LEU A 56 45.30 19.58 5.72
CA LEU A 56 45.91 20.37 4.62
C LEU A 56 45.57 21.86 4.76
N ALA A 57 44.35 22.16 5.10
CA ALA A 57 43.87 23.52 5.33
C ALA A 57 44.58 24.23 6.49
N LYS A 58 45.06 23.47 7.49
CA LYS A 58 45.81 23.94 8.65
C LYS A 58 47.36 23.93 8.43
N ASP A 59 47.80 23.80 7.20
CA ASP A 59 49.21 23.66 6.83
C ASP A 59 49.93 22.41 7.38
N LYS A 60 49.19 21.40 7.80
CA LYS A 60 49.69 20.17 8.38
C LYS A 60 49.87 19.06 7.34
N PHE A 61 50.58 19.37 6.28
CA PHE A 61 50.73 18.48 5.12
C PHE A 61 51.27 17.09 5.47
N GLN A 62 52.27 17.01 6.37
CA GLN A 62 52.86 15.72 6.76
C GLN A 62 51.87 14.84 7.54
N GLU A 63 51.05 15.44 8.40
CA GLU A 63 50.00 14.74 9.15
C GLU A 63 48.90 14.25 8.19
N ALA A 64 48.48 15.09 7.24
CA ALA A 64 47.52 14.71 6.20
C ALA A 64 48.03 13.56 5.32
N LEU A 65 49.30 13.62 4.88
CA LEU A 65 49.91 12.58 4.07
C LEU A 65 50.01 11.23 4.83
N ALA A 66 50.39 11.28 6.11
CA ALA A 66 50.45 10.08 6.96
C ALA A 66 49.09 9.39 7.09
N LEU A 67 48.02 10.19 7.19
CA LEU A 67 46.63 9.67 7.34
C LEU A 67 46.16 8.95 6.09
N VAL A 68 46.46 9.46 4.89
CA VAL A 68 46.04 8.89 3.61
C VAL A 68 47.00 7.83 3.07
N ALA A 69 48.25 7.77 3.56
CA ALA A 69 49.28 6.85 3.10
C ALA A 69 48.83 5.39 2.92
N PRO A 70 48.00 4.80 3.84
CA PRO A 70 47.54 3.43 3.69
C PRO A 70 46.68 3.16 2.44
N PHE A 71 46.16 4.22 1.82
CA PHE A 71 45.22 4.14 0.68
C PHE A 71 45.92 4.51 -0.66
N MET A 72 47.14 5.04 -0.62
CA MET A 72 47.85 5.56 -1.80
C MET A 72 48.34 4.48 -2.78
N GLU A 73 48.15 3.20 -2.46
CA GLU A 73 48.38 2.11 -3.41
C GLU A 73 47.33 2.08 -4.54
N ASP A 74 46.14 2.64 -4.28
CA ASP A 74 45.06 2.79 -5.27
C ASP A 74 45.31 4.08 -6.09
N PRO A 75 45.54 3.96 -7.42
CA PRO A 75 45.84 5.13 -8.27
C PRO A 75 44.71 6.16 -8.24
N SER A 76 43.44 5.72 -8.17
CA SER A 76 42.28 6.63 -8.15
C SER A 76 42.25 7.48 -6.87
N LYS A 77 42.60 6.88 -5.74
CA LYS A 77 42.64 7.58 -4.45
C LYS A 77 43.82 8.52 -4.33
N LYS A 78 44.96 8.14 -4.96
CA LYS A 78 46.11 8.99 -5.06
C LYS A 78 45.85 10.23 -5.95
N GLU A 79 45.18 10.06 -7.07
CA GLU A 79 44.76 11.14 -7.96
C GLU A 79 43.79 12.08 -7.25
N GLU A 80 42.76 11.55 -6.61
CA GLU A 80 41.79 12.32 -5.83
C GLU A 80 42.48 13.17 -4.73
N PHE A 81 43.41 12.61 -3.95
CA PHE A 81 44.15 13.38 -2.95
C PHE A 81 45.07 14.46 -3.57
N SER A 82 45.67 14.18 -4.72
CA SER A 82 46.51 15.13 -5.48
C SER A 82 45.70 16.35 -5.92
N GLU A 83 44.45 16.17 -6.33
CA GLU A 83 43.58 17.27 -6.70
C GLU A 83 43.31 18.21 -5.49
N TYR A 84 43.12 17.66 -4.30
CA TYR A 84 42.97 18.48 -3.09
C TYR A 84 44.23 19.23 -2.69
N THR A 85 45.42 18.63 -2.87
CA THR A 85 46.68 19.35 -2.61
C THR A 85 46.90 20.52 -3.58
N ALA A 86 46.45 20.39 -4.83
CA ALA A 86 46.44 21.48 -5.80
C ALA A 86 45.45 22.60 -5.46
N GLN A 87 44.37 22.28 -4.73
CA GLN A 87 43.34 23.25 -4.31
C GLN A 87 43.56 23.85 -2.91
N LYS A 88 44.67 23.56 -2.27
CA LYS A 88 45.02 23.99 -0.90
C LYS A 88 44.74 25.46 -0.62
N GLU A 89 45.06 26.35 -1.55
CA GLU A 89 44.84 27.79 -1.40
C GLU A 89 43.36 28.16 -1.22
N PHE A 90 42.48 27.50 -1.99
CA PHE A 90 41.03 27.76 -1.90
C PHE A 90 40.42 27.16 -0.66
N VAL A 91 40.88 25.99 -0.18
CA VAL A 91 40.49 25.38 1.07
C VAL A 91 40.88 26.29 2.25
N SER A 92 42.09 26.83 2.25
CA SER A 92 42.54 27.80 3.27
C SER A 92 41.69 29.06 3.27
N LYS A 93 41.39 29.65 2.10
CA LYS A 93 40.52 30.82 1.98
C LYS A 93 39.09 30.55 2.47
N PHE A 94 38.57 29.37 2.19
CA PHE A 94 37.24 28.96 2.67
C PHE A 94 37.20 28.85 4.20
N LEU A 95 38.23 28.22 4.80
CA LEU A 95 38.28 28.08 6.27
C LEU A 95 38.47 29.43 6.95
N ASP A 96 39.30 30.30 6.40
CA ASP A 96 39.44 31.65 6.88
C ASP A 96 38.15 32.46 6.86
N ALA A 97 37.37 32.34 5.75
CA ALA A 97 36.04 32.95 5.66
C ALA A 97 35.08 32.36 6.68
N PHE A 98 35.11 31.03 6.84
CA PHE A 98 34.26 30.31 7.82
C PHE A 98 34.61 30.73 9.27
N GLU A 99 35.88 30.79 9.64
CA GLU A 99 36.35 31.21 10.98
C GLU A 99 35.99 32.66 11.28
N LYS A 100 36.08 33.55 10.27
CA LYS A 100 35.68 34.96 10.35
C LYS A 100 34.18 35.18 10.29
N ASN A 101 33.40 34.08 10.20
CA ASN A 101 31.94 34.11 10.03
C ASN A 101 31.49 34.90 8.77
N ASP A 102 32.35 34.99 7.74
CA ASP A 102 31.98 35.53 6.43
C ASP A 102 31.27 34.45 5.59
N ILE A 103 30.00 34.24 5.92
CA ILE A 103 29.15 33.17 5.35
C ILE A 103 29.01 33.33 3.83
N ALA A 104 28.86 34.59 3.37
CA ALA A 104 28.67 34.86 1.93
C ALA A 104 29.91 34.49 1.10
N GLU A 105 31.13 34.86 1.59
CA GLU A 105 32.38 34.52 0.91
C GLU A 105 32.66 33.00 0.99
N ALA A 106 32.37 32.35 2.12
CA ALA A 106 32.50 30.89 2.26
C ALA A 106 31.64 30.14 1.22
N TYR A 107 30.38 30.50 1.04
CA TYR A 107 29.51 29.88 0.01
C TYR A 107 29.98 30.20 -1.41
N LYS A 108 30.47 31.41 -1.67
CA LYS A 108 30.99 31.81 -2.98
C LYS A 108 32.22 31.00 -3.37
N ILE A 109 33.17 30.77 -2.43
CA ILE A 109 34.32 29.89 -2.64
C ILE A 109 33.87 28.45 -2.90
N ALA A 110 32.89 27.93 -2.14
CA ALA A 110 32.34 26.59 -2.33
C ALA A 110 31.53 26.42 -3.65
N GLU A 111 30.96 27.50 -4.19
CA GLU A 111 30.31 27.49 -5.52
C GLU A 111 31.37 27.43 -6.64
N ALA A 112 32.49 28.14 -6.49
CA ALA A 112 33.60 28.14 -7.44
C ALA A 112 34.38 26.82 -7.41
N HIS A 113 34.48 26.18 -6.26
CA HIS A 113 35.24 24.95 -5.99
C HIS A 113 34.37 23.89 -5.33
N PRO A 114 33.63 23.04 -6.10
CA PRO A 114 32.64 22.08 -5.56
C PRO A 114 33.19 21.08 -4.55
N ASP A 115 34.49 20.75 -4.62
CA ASP A 115 35.13 19.82 -3.69
C ASP A 115 35.18 20.33 -2.25
N ILE A 116 35.15 21.65 -2.05
CA ILE A 116 35.02 22.27 -0.72
C ILE A 116 33.76 21.82 0.00
N ARG A 117 32.72 21.41 -0.73
CA ARG A 117 31.47 20.90 -0.13
C ARG A 117 31.66 19.56 0.59
N LYS A 118 32.74 18.84 0.34
CA LYS A 118 33.09 17.59 1.02
C LYS A 118 33.77 17.83 2.39
N LEU A 119 34.15 19.08 2.70
CA LEU A 119 34.79 19.45 3.97
C LEU A 119 33.82 19.34 5.14
N SER A 120 34.31 18.92 6.31
CA SER A 120 33.58 18.95 7.58
C SER A 120 33.13 20.36 7.96
N ALA A 121 33.95 21.37 7.64
CA ALA A 121 33.59 22.77 7.86
C ALA A 121 32.40 23.24 7.00
N PHE A 122 32.27 22.75 5.75
CA PHE A 122 31.08 23.04 4.94
C PHE A 122 29.82 22.36 5.47
N GLU A 123 29.93 21.11 5.97
CA GLU A 123 28.80 20.45 6.64
C GLU A 123 28.32 21.25 7.87
N LYS A 124 29.25 21.80 8.68
CA LYS A 124 28.91 22.67 9.83
C LYS A 124 28.24 23.97 9.37
N LEU A 125 28.69 24.55 8.24
CA LEU A 125 28.07 25.72 7.64
C LEU A 125 26.64 25.44 7.17
N GLU A 126 26.39 24.29 6.54
CA GLU A 126 25.06 23.85 6.15
C GLU A 126 24.16 23.53 7.36
N GLU A 127 24.74 22.98 8.43
CA GLU A 127 24.02 22.76 9.69
C GLU A 127 23.65 24.08 10.36
N TYR A 128 24.57 25.07 10.34
CA TYR A 128 24.31 26.41 10.84
C TYR A 128 23.18 27.08 10.05
N TRP A 129 23.23 27.02 8.70
CA TRP A 129 22.12 27.50 7.85
C TRP A 129 20.79 26.86 8.26
N ARG A 130 20.73 25.53 8.37
CA ARG A 130 19.52 24.83 8.75
C ARG A 130 18.98 25.28 10.11
N LYS A 131 19.85 25.42 11.09
CA LYS A 131 19.47 25.92 12.43
C LYS A 131 18.90 27.33 12.39
N ILE A 132 19.55 28.24 11.68
CA ILE A 132 19.10 29.63 11.54
C ILE A 132 17.75 29.69 10.79
N PHE A 133 17.64 28.98 9.68
CA PHE A 133 16.43 28.96 8.89
C PHE A 133 15.23 28.42 9.65
N GLU A 134 15.40 27.31 10.38
CA GLU A 134 14.36 26.75 11.25
C GLU A 134 14.03 27.65 12.45
N ALA A 135 15.01 28.32 13.02
CA ALA A 135 14.76 29.30 14.07
C ALA A 135 13.92 30.47 13.54
N CYS A 136 14.21 30.97 12.33
CA CYS A 136 13.45 32.02 11.69
C CYS A 136 12.02 31.57 11.36
N LYS A 137 11.81 30.36 10.87
CA LYS A 137 10.46 29.78 10.67
C LYS A 137 9.66 29.81 12.00
N LYS A 138 10.28 29.34 13.09
CA LYS A 138 9.65 29.34 14.44
C LYS A 138 9.33 30.74 14.93
N LEU A 139 10.26 31.70 14.75
CA LEU A 139 10.04 33.08 15.13
C LEU A 139 8.86 33.69 14.38
N LEU A 140 8.80 33.49 13.05
CA LEU A 140 7.72 34.02 12.23
C LEU A 140 6.38 33.31 12.51
N ALA A 141 6.39 32.00 12.77
CA ALA A 141 5.20 31.26 13.14
C ALA A 141 4.63 31.73 14.50
N ALA A 142 5.48 32.11 15.44
CA ALA A 142 5.03 32.56 16.76
C ALA A 142 4.40 33.98 16.73
N HIS A 143 5.11 34.99 16.16
CA HIS A 143 4.64 36.35 16.05
C HIS A 143 5.36 37.06 14.88
N ALA A 144 4.91 36.82 13.63
CA ALA A 144 5.62 37.35 12.47
C ALA A 144 5.80 38.87 12.48
N ALA A 145 4.78 39.65 12.80
CA ALA A 145 4.87 41.12 12.81
C ALA A 145 5.97 41.64 13.73
N THR A 146 6.12 41.05 14.91
CA THR A 146 7.13 41.47 15.92
C THR A 146 8.51 40.88 15.57
N ASN A 147 8.56 39.66 15.05
CA ASN A 147 9.80 38.90 14.85
C ASN A 147 10.39 39.09 13.44
N LEU A 148 9.68 39.71 12.51
CA LEU A 148 10.16 39.92 11.16
C LEU A 148 11.50 40.64 11.08
N PRO A 149 11.74 41.76 11.79
CA PRO A 149 13.03 42.44 11.75
C PRO A 149 14.19 41.55 12.24
N ARG A 150 13.95 40.75 13.29
CA ARG A 150 14.94 39.81 13.80
C ARG A 150 15.21 38.65 12.82
N ALA A 151 14.18 38.14 12.19
CA ALA A 151 14.35 37.10 11.17
C ALA A 151 15.12 37.65 9.95
N GLN A 152 14.85 38.89 9.54
CA GLN A 152 15.58 39.56 8.47
C GLN A 152 17.05 39.70 8.79
N GLU A 153 17.39 40.11 10.02
CA GLU A 153 18.78 40.25 10.48
C GLU A 153 19.50 38.92 10.48
N LEU A 154 18.91 37.86 11.02
CA LEU A 154 19.47 36.51 11.05
C LEU A 154 19.68 35.91 9.65
N LEU A 155 18.79 36.21 8.71
CA LEU A 155 18.85 35.66 7.35
C LEU A 155 19.67 36.53 6.38
N LYS A 156 20.03 37.75 6.78
CA LYS A 156 20.79 38.70 5.97
C LYS A 156 22.06 38.10 5.35
N PRO A 157 22.91 37.33 6.08
CA PRO A 157 24.12 36.71 5.53
C PRO A 157 23.83 35.74 4.39
N PHE A 158 22.64 35.12 4.38
CA PHE A 158 22.23 34.11 3.41
C PHE A 158 21.47 34.68 2.22
N ALA A 159 21.01 35.92 2.29
CA ALA A 159 20.17 36.54 1.28
C ALA A 159 20.88 36.76 -0.07
N SER A 160 22.23 36.89 -0.07
CA SER A 160 23.06 37.02 -1.26
C SER A 160 23.50 35.69 -1.87
N ILE A 161 23.34 34.57 -1.14
CA ILE A 161 23.80 33.24 -1.56
C ILE A 161 22.79 32.65 -2.54
N LYS A 162 23.22 32.36 -3.76
CA LYS A 162 22.39 31.88 -4.87
C LYS A 162 21.47 30.71 -4.49
N GLU A 163 22.00 29.71 -3.81
CA GLU A 163 21.27 28.51 -3.39
C GLU A 163 20.28 28.74 -2.24
N LYS A 164 20.45 29.80 -1.47
CA LYS A 164 19.64 30.13 -0.27
C LYS A 164 18.69 31.29 -0.49
N LYS A 165 18.98 32.14 -1.47
CA LYS A 165 18.24 33.38 -1.76
C LYS A 165 16.76 33.17 -1.92
N GLU A 166 16.35 32.15 -2.68
CA GLU A 166 14.94 31.85 -2.93
C GLU A 166 14.22 31.45 -1.62
N SER A 167 14.85 30.57 -0.83
CA SER A 167 14.30 30.16 0.48
C SER A 167 14.16 31.31 1.44
N VAL A 168 15.16 32.20 1.51
CA VAL A 168 15.14 33.42 2.35
C VAL A 168 14.02 34.34 1.91
N TYR A 169 13.94 34.63 0.60
CA TYR A 169 12.89 35.50 0.05
C TYR A 169 11.49 34.93 0.33
N THR A 170 11.29 33.66 0.02
CA THR A 170 10.00 32.98 0.23
C THR A 170 9.57 33.03 1.70
N LEU A 171 10.50 32.76 2.61
CA LEU A 171 10.21 32.79 4.05
C LEU A 171 9.79 34.20 4.53
N LEU A 172 10.55 35.23 4.16
CA LEU A 172 10.28 36.59 4.57
C LEU A 172 9.03 37.19 3.90
N HIS A 173 8.79 36.88 2.63
CA HIS A 173 7.62 37.35 1.89
C HIS A 173 6.31 36.69 2.37
N ASN A 174 6.39 35.47 2.90
CA ASN A 174 5.21 34.71 3.36
C ASN A 174 5.01 34.77 4.90
N SER A 175 5.61 35.74 5.57
CA SER A 175 5.51 35.84 7.04
C SER A 175 4.07 35.94 7.56
N ASP A 176 3.18 36.64 6.84
CA ASP A 176 1.76 36.75 7.15
C ASP A 176 1.02 35.40 7.10
N LYS A 177 1.47 34.49 6.25
CA LYS A 177 0.88 33.14 6.10
C LYS A 177 1.23 32.26 7.30
N TYR A 178 2.42 32.41 7.87
CA TYR A 178 2.77 31.73 9.11
C TYR A 178 1.89 32.20 10.28
N VAL A 179 1.59 33.52 10.35
CA VAL A 179 0.68 34.06 11.37
C VAL A 179 -0.74 33.51 11.20
N ALA A 180 -1.25 33.51 9.97
CA ALA A 180 -2.58 32.97 9.69
C ALA A 180 -2.68 31.48 10.08
N ALA A 181 -1.64 30.70 9.78
CA ALA A 181 -1.57 29.28 10.16
C ALA A 181 -1.52 29.10 11.68
N ASP A 182 -0.72 29.89 12.41
CA ASP A 182 -0.64 29.84 13.87
C ASP A 182 -1.98 30.20 14.54
N ASN A 183 -2.66 31.25 14.03
CA ASN A 183 -3.96 31.63 14.53
C ASN A 183 -5.00 30.51 14.31
N ALA A 184 -5.02 29.89 13.13
CA ALA A 184 -5.92 28.77 12.86
C ALA A 184 -5.71 27.60 13.86
N ILE A 185 -4.46 27.29 14.22
CA ILE A 185 -4.16 26.29 15.25
C ILE A 185 -4.62 26.72 16.64
N LYS A 186 -4.36 27.99 17.05
CA LYS A 186 -4.80 28.51 18.36
C LYS A 186 -6.31 28.49 18.51
N GLU A 187 -7.03 28.77 17.43
CA GLU A 187 -8.49 28.74 17.35
C GLU A 187 -9.04 27.32 17.17
N ARG A 188 -8.19 26.30 17.10
CA ARG A 188 -8.54 24.90 16.80
C ARG A 188 -9.27 24.73 15.46
N ASN A 189 -9.07 25.66 14.55
CA ASN A 189 -9.61 25.59 13.20
C ASN A 189 -8.65 24.82 12.27
N TYR A 190 -8.58 23.51 12.46
CA TYR A 190 -7.69 22.62 11.71
C TYR A 190 -8.02 22.57 10.22
N ALA A 191 -9.28 22.79 9.86
CA ALA A 191 -9.70 22.80 8.45
C ALA A 191 -9.04 23.95 7.69
N ASP A 192 -9.07 25.16 8.26
CA ASP A 192 -8.42 26.33 7.67
C ASP A 192 -6.90 26.20 7.68
N TYR A 193 -6.34 25.64 8.74
CA TYR A 193 -4.90 25.36 8.81
C TYR A 193 -4.43 24.47 7.66
N PHE A 194 -5.09 23.33 7.42
CA PHE A 194 -4.73 22.43 6.33
C PHE A 194 -5.00 23.07 4.95
N ARG A 195 -6.04 23.90 4.81
CA ARG A 195 -6.30 24.64 3.58
C ARG A 195 -5.18 25.64 3.27
N LEU A 196 -4.69 26.34 4.31
CA LEU A 196 -3.52 27.21 4.18
C LEU A 196 -2.27 26.44 3.79
N ALA A 197 -2.02 25.29 4.44
CA ALA A 197 -0.87 24.45 4.12
C ALA A 197 -0.93 23.87 2.69
N GLU A 198 -2.12 23.62 2.16
CA GLU A 198 -2.28 23.20 0.76
C GLU A 198 -1.96 24.36 -0.21
N LYS A 199 -2.45 25.54 0.11
CA LYS A 199 -2.20 26.75 -0.70
C LYS A 199 -0.73 27.20 -0.61
N PHE A 200 -0.08 26.96 0.52
CA PHE A 200 1.28 27.39 0.82
C PHE A 200 2.13 26.19 1.29
N PRO A 201 2.73 25.41 0.34
CA PRO A 201 3.42 24.16 0.64
C PRO A 201 4.53 24.24 1.68
N PHE A 202 5.19 25.40 1.85
CA PHE A 202 6.22 25.59 2.86
C PHE A 202 5.70 25.40 4.31
N LEU A 203 4.40 25.56 4.54
CA LEU A 203 3.78 25.27 5.85
C LEU A 203 3.80 23.79 6.18
N LYS A 204 3.81 22.91 5.16
CA LYS A 204 3.90 21.45 5.34
C LYS A 204 5.25 21.00 5.92
N GLU A 205 6.28 21.82 5.79
CA GLU A 205 7.61 21.53 6.36
C GLU A 205 7.71 21.85 7.86
N THR A 206 6.73 22.58 8.42
CA THR A 206 6.74 23.01 9.83
C THR A 206 6.48 21.84 10.78
N GLU A 207 7.07 21.90 11.98
CA GLU A 207 6.80 20.94 13.04
C GLU A 207 5.32 20.93 13.47
N THR A 208 4.67 22.08 13.39
CA THR A 208 3.23 22.23 13.66
C THR A 208 2.41 21.41 12.68
N TYR A 209 2.76 21.43 11.37
CA TYR A 209 2.08 20.62 10.38
C TYR A 209 2.25 19.13 10.65
N LYS A 210 3.47 18.68 10.91
CA LYS A 210 3.77 17.27 11.20
C LYS A 210 2.96 16.77 12.40
N LYS A 211 2.91 17.57 13.49
CA LYS A 211 2.13 17.23 14.69
C LYS A 211 0.63 17.18 14.40
N THR A 212 0.09 18.16 13.68
CA THR A 212 -1.34 18.23 13.36
C THR A 212 -1.74 17.12 12.39
N TYR A 213 -0.86 16.78 11.43
CA TYR A 213 -1.06 15.66 10.53
C TYR A 213 -1.08 14.31 11.28
N LEU A 214 -0.16 14.14 12.24
CA LEU A 214 -0.13 12.96 13.11
C LEU A 214 -1.42 12.81 13.94
N LEU A 215 -2.00 13.91 14.44
CA LEU A 215 -3.31 13.87 15.10
C LEU A 215 -4.40 13.38 14.16
N GLY A 216 -4.38 13.80 12.88
CA GLY A 216 -5.29 13.29 11.86
C GLY A 216 -5.13 11.77 11.63
N GLN A 217 -3.90 11.26 11.60
CA GLN A 217 -3.62 9.82 11.51
C GLN A 217 -4.16 9.06 12.73
N GLN A 218 -3.99 9.59 13.93
CA GLN A 218 -4.56 9.00 15.16
C GLN A 218 -6.10 8.92 15.11
N LEU A 219 -6.77 9.88 14.46
CA LEU A 219 -8.21 9.80 14.24
C LEU A 219 -8.57 8.68 13.27
N VAL A 220 -7.76 8.42 12.22
CA VAL A 220 -7.96 7.27 11.33
C VAL A 220 -7.87 5.95 12.11
N ASP A 221 -6.86 5.81 12.98
CA ASP A 221 -6.71 4.62 13.83
C ASP A 221 -7.92 4.48 14.79
N ARG A 222 -8.39 5.59 15.34
CA ARG A 222 -9.58 5.61 16.20
C ARG A 222 -10.84 5.16 15.48
N ILE A 223 -11.03 5.58 14.22
CA ILE A 223 -12.14 5.12 13.38
C ILE A 223 -12.09 3.60 13.23
N ALA A 224 -10.91 3.03 12.93
CA ALA A 224 -10.76 1.57 12.79
C ALA A 224 -11.12 0.81 14.08
N LEU A 225 -10.73 1.33 15.24
CA LEU A 225 -11.11 0.75 16.54
C LEU A 225 -12.63 0.78 16.77
N LEU A 226 -13.29 1.89 16.43
CA LEU A 226 -14.74 2.04 16.56
C LEU A 226 -15.50 1.11 15.59
N GLU A 227 -15.01 0.95 14.36
CA GLU A 227 -15.56 -0.02 13.40
C GLU A 227 -15.49 -1.45 13.94
N ASN A 228 -14.35 -1.85 14.53
CA ASN A 228 -14.19 -3.17 15.12
C ASN A 228 -15.11 -3.37 16.33
N ALA A 229 -15.36 -2.30 17.08
CA ALA A 229 -16.33 -2.30 18.19
C ALA A 229 -17.79 -2.18 17.71
N LYS A 230 -18.05 -2.10 16.40
CA LYS A 230 -19.38 -1.89 15.78
C LYS A 230 -20.08 -0.58 16.22
N ASP A 231 -19.31 0.41 16.73
CA ASP A 231 -19.82 1.76 17.06
C ASP A 231 -19.77 2.64 15.79
N PHE A 232 -20.61 2.31 14.81
CA PHE A 232 -20.59 2.94 13.49
C PHE A 232 -20.99 4.42 13.53
N ASP A 233 -21.85 4.82 14.44
CA ASP A 233 -22.31 6.21 14.52
C ASP A 233 -21.13 7.12 14.90
N LYS A 234 -20.36 6.75 15.93
CA LYS A 234 -19.16 7.51 16.30
C LYS A 234 -18.05 7.41 15.24
N ALA A 235 -17.90 6.25 14.59
CA ALA A 235 -16.92 6.11 13.50
C ALA A 235 -17.26 7.05 12.33
N ILE A 236 -18.53 7.19 11.95
CA ILE A 236 -19.00 8.11 10.91
C ILE A 236 -18.83 9.57 11.37
N GLU A 237 -19.14 9.90 12.62
CA GLU A 237 -18.95 11.26 13.15
C GLU A 237 -17.50 11.71 13.05
N ILE A 238 -16.56 10.89 13.53
CA ILE A 238 -15.11 11.18 13.44
C ILE A 238 -14.67 11.23 11.97
N SER A 239 -15.19 10.34 11.11
CA SER A 239 -14.87 10.37 9.69
C SER A 239 -15.37 11.65 9.00
N LYS A 240 -16.55 12.15 9.34
CA LYS A 240 -17.06 13.44 8.84
C LYS A 240 -16.17 14.61 9.28
N PHE A 241 -15.74 14.63 10.55
CA PHE A 241 -14.78 15.63 11.03
C PHE A 241 -13.47 15.55 10.25
N LEU A 242 -12.91 14.34 10.09
CA LEU A 242 -11.68 14.10 9.34
C LEU A 242 -11.81 14.52 7.87
N GLY A 243 -12.99 14.33 7.26
CA GLY A 243 -13.30 14.76 5.89
C GLY A 243 -13.29 16.27 5.69
N GLY A 244 -13.44 17.06 6.76
CA GLY A 244 -13.22 18.52 6.75
C GLY A 244 -11.74 18.92 6.66
N LEU A 245 -10.82 17.98 6.95
CA LEU A 245 -9.37 18.20 6.90
C LEU A 245 -8.85 17.82 5.52
N PHE A 246 -8.33 18.79 4.77
CA PHE A 246 -7.97 18.63 3.36
C PHE A 246 -7.13 17.37 3.05
N PRO A 247 -6.06 17.02 3.80
CA PRO A 247 -5.23 15.84 3.52
C PRO A 247 -5.95 14.50 3.65
N PHE A 248 -7.06 14.48 4.40
CA PHE A 248 -7.80 13.26 4.74
C PHE A 248 -9.16 13.15 4.05
N LYS A 249 -9.54 14.15 3.24
CA LYS A 249 -10.88 14.26 2.64
C LYS A 249 -11.30 13.01 1.87
N ASN A 250 -10.44 12.51 0.98
CA ASN A 250 -10.76 11.35 0.15
C ASN A 250 -10.84 10.09 1.01
N LEU A 251 -9.85 9.87 1.87
CA LEU A 251 -9.81 8.75 2.80
C LEU A 251 -11.06 8.70 3.69
N ALA A 252 -11.47 9.84 4.25
CA ALA A 252 -12.66 9.93 5.08
C ALA A 252 -13.93 9.61 4.29
N SER A 253 -14.04 10.09 3.05
CA SER A 253 -15.20 9.83 2.19
C SER A 253 -15.32 8.35 1.84
N GLU A 254 -14.22 7.70 1.48
CA GLU A 254 -14.18 6.25 1.21
C GLU A 254 -14.51 5.46 2.47
N ARG A 255 -13.98 5.89 3.61
CA ARG A 255 -14.21 5.22 4.88
C ARG A 255 -15.67 5.28 5.32
N ILE A 256 -16.32 6.43 5.17
CA ILE A 256 -17.77 6.56 5.47
C ILE A 256 -18.56 5.57 4.63
N LYS A 257 -18.33 5.51 3.32
CA LYS A 257 -19.03 4.59 2.42
C LYS A 257 -18.85 3.13 2.85
N LEU A 258 -17.62 2.75 3.23
CA LEU A 258 -17.33 1.40 3.70
C LEU A 258 -18.03 1.10 5.01
N ILE A 259 -18.04 2.03 5.98
CA ILE A 259 -18.73 1.87 7.27
C ILE A 259 -20.22 1.71 7.06
N GLU A 260 -20.83 2.54 6.19
CA GLU A 260 -22.27 2.45 5.87
C GLU A 260 -22.62 1.10 5.24
N LYS A 261 -21.78 0.58 4.33
CA LYS A 261 -21.97 -0.75 3.74
C LYS A 261 -21.82 -1.87 4.77
N LYS A 262 -20.80 -1.78 5.65
CA LYS A 262 -20.64 -2.75 6.76
C LYS A 262 -21.85 -2.77 7.68
N ARG A 263 -22.34 -1.59 8.07
CA ARG A 263 -23.56 -1.45 8.88
C ARG A 263 -24.76 -2.09 8.19
N ALA A 264 -25.02 -1.72 6.93
CA ALA A 264 -26.13 -2.25 6.15
C ALA A 264 -26.07 -3.78 5.99
N PHE A 265 -24.85 -4.34 5.81
CA PHE A 265 -24.65 -5.77 5.76
C PHE A 265 -24.98 -6.47 7.09
N LEU A 266 -24.49 -5.93 8.20
CA LEU A 266 -24.77 -6.50 9.53
C LEU A 266 -26.27 -6.39 9.90
N GLU A 267 -26.94 -5.30 9.52
CA GLU A 267 -28.39 -5.15 9.66
C GLU A 267 -29.14 -6.19 8.82
N ALA A 268 -28.76 -6.39 7.55
CA ALA A 268 -29.35 -7.40 6.68
C ALA A 268 -29.14 -8.82 7.22
N HIS A 269 -27.93 -9.13 7.68
CA HIS A 269 -27.60 -10.41 8.32
C HIS A 269 -28.48 -10.65 9.56
N SER A 270 -28.59 -9.66 10.44
CA SER A 270 -29.40 -9.76 11.67
C SER A 270 -30.90 -9.91 11.37
N ALA A 271 -31.37 -9.27 10.31
CA ALA A 271 -32.77 -9.37 9.84
C ALA A 271 -33.03 -10.64 9.02
N LYS A 272 -31.99 -11.47 8.74
CA LYS A 272 -32.04 -12.63 7.84
C LYS A 272 -32.45 -12.27 6.39
N ASP A 273 -32.21 -11.03 5.98
CA ASP A 273 -32.41 -10.59 4.60
C ASP A 273 -31.21 -11.06 3.75
N LEU A 274 -31.22 -12.34 3.36
CA LEU A 274 -30.14 -12.98 2.62
C LEU A 274 -29.89 -12.29 1.28
N LYS A 275 -30.94 -11.91 0.56
CA LYS A 275 -30.83 -11.26 -0.76
C LYS A 275 -30.06 -9.95 -0.65
N LYS A 276 -30.42 -9.10 0.31
CA LYS A 276 -29.73 -7.84 0.58
C LYS A 276 -28.30 -8.06 1.05
N ALA A 277 -28.07 -9.04 1.94
CA ALA A 277 -26.74 -9.36 2.45
C ALA A 277 -25.78 -9.77 1.32
N TYR A 278 -26.18 -10.70 0.44
CA TYR A 278 -25.35 -11.13 -0.70
C TYR A 278 -25.18 -10.03 -1.76
N THR A 279 -26.20 -9.20 -2.01
CA THR A 279 -26.06 -8.05 -2.91
C THR A 279 -24.98 -7.07 -2.41
N LEU A 280 -24.91 -6.83 -1.10
CA LEU A 280 -23.88 -5.95 -0.51
C LEU A 280 -22.48 -6.57 -0.61
N ILE A 281 -22.37 -7.90 -0.43
CA ILE A 281 -21.11 -8.64 -0.58
C ILE A 281 -20.55 -8.54 -2.00
N GLU A 282 -21.41 -8.62 -3.01
CA GLU A 282 -21.01 -8.47 -4.42
C GLU A 282 -20.50 -7.04 -4.72
N GLN A 283 -21.05 -6.03 -4.04
CA GLN A 283 -20.68 -4.63 -4.22
C GLN A 283 -19.43 -4.21 -3.43
N GLU A 284 -19.06 -4.97 -2.39
CA GLU A 284 -17.98 -4.57 -1.47
C GLU A 284 -17.19 -5.78 -0.95
N GLU A 285 -16.03 -6.01 -1.54
CA GLU A 285 -15.20 -7.18 -1.23
C GLU A 285 -14.70 -7.22 0.23
N ASN A 286 -14.49 -6.06 0.84
CA ASN A 286 -14.06 -5.97 2.24
C ASN A 286 -15.06 -6.62 3.24
N LEU A 287 -16.31 -6.80 2.85
CA LEU A 287 -17.31 -7.49 3.67
C LEU A 287 -17.01 -8.98 3.83
N LYS A 288 -16.27 -9.59 2.91
CA LYS A 288 -15.88 -11.01 2.96
C LYS A 288 -14.93 -11.34 4.12
N ALA A 289 -14.29 -10.33 4.71
CA ALA A 289 -13.45 -10.50 5.89
C ALA A 289 -14.24 -10.55 7.21
N LEU A 290 -15.55 -10.28 7.19
CA LEU A 290 -16.38 -10.28 8.39
C LEU A 290 -16.78 -11.71 8.81
N PRO A 291 -16.83 -12.00 10.13
CA PRO A 291 -17.27 -13.30 10.63
C PRO A 291 -18.68 -13.68 10.17
N GLU A 292 -19.58 -12.70 10.03
CA GLU A 292 -20.94 -12.89 9.57
C GLU A 292 -21.02 -13.39 8.12
N TYR A 293 -20.08 -12.97 7.26
CA TYR A 293 -19.95 -13.54 5.90
C TYR A 293 -19.57 -15.01 5.96
N ILE A 294 -18.58 -15.37 6.79
CA ILE A 294 -18.15 -16.76 6.95
C ILE A 294 -19.33 -17.62 7.41
N GLN A 295 -20.14 -17.14 8.37
CA GLN A 295 -21.36 -17.82 8.83
C GLN A 295 -22.36 -18.04 7.70
N LEU A 296 -22.61 -17.02 6.85
CA LEU A 296 -23.50 -17.15 5.69
C LEU A 296 -23.00 -18.20 4.69
N MET A 297 -21.69 -18.24 4.45
CA MET A 297 -21.07 -19.21 3.53
C MET A 297 -21.18 -20.64 4.08
N GLU A 298 -20.94 -20.83 5.38
CA GLU A 298 -21.08 -22.12 6.05
C GLU A 298 -22.54 -22.62 6.04
N GLN A 299 -23.49 -21.73 6.33
CA GLN A 299 -24.93 -22.05 6.28
C GLN A 299 -25.34 -22.54 4.89
N PHE A 300 -24.99 -21.80 3.83
CA PHE A 300 -25.28 -22.22 2.48
C PHE A 300 -24.59 -23.54 2.12
N SER A 301 -23.33 -23.74 2.51
CA SER A 301 -22.58 -24.98 2.25
C SER A 301 -23.30 -26.19 2.83
N MET A 302 -23.73 -26.12 4.08
CA MET A 302 -24.47 -27.19 4.76
C MET A 302 -25.81 -27.49 4.05
N LEU A 303 -26.54 -26.44 3.68
CA LEU A 303 -27.81 -26.60 2.96
C LEU A 303 -27.61 -27.21 1.56
N ASN A 304 -26.59 -26.76 0.85
CA ASN A 304 -26.27 -27.29 -0.47
C ASN A 304 -25.79 -28.74 -0.43
N GLU A 305 -25.03 -29.15 0.59
CA GLU A 305 -24.66 -30.57 0.79
C GLU A 305 -25.89 -31.43 1.00
N ARG A 306 -26.83 -30.96 1.84
CA ARG A 306 -28.13 -31.64 2.05
C ARG A 306 -28.92 -31.71 0.75
N ALA A 307 -29.04 -30.60 0.03
CA ALA A 307 -29.73 -30.52 -1.25
C ALA A 307 -29.09 -31.47 -2.28
N TYR A 308 -27.75 -31.53 -2.34
CA TYR A 308 -27.05 -32.46 -3.22
C TYR A 308 -27.33 -33.94 -2.90
N SER A 309 -27.43 -34.28 -1.59
CA SER A 309 -27.80 -35.64 -1.16
C SER A 309 -29.21 -36.03 -1.59
N LEU A 310 -30.14 -35.07 -1.58
CA LEU A 310 -31.53 -35.28 -2.07
C LEU A 310 -31.56 -35.35 -3.61
N ALA A 311 -30.83 -34.44 -4.26
CA ALA A 311 -30.69 -34.39 -5.71
C ALA A 311 -30.15 -35.71 -6.29
N SER A 312 -29.15 -36.30 -5.62
CA SER A 312 -28.59 -37.61 -6.03
C SER A 312 -29.57 -38.80 -5.90
N LYS A 313 -30.73 -38.58 -5.27
CA LYS A 313 -31.81 -39.55 -5.17
C LYS A 313 -32.98 -39.22 -6.10
N GLY A 314 -32.85 -38.17 -6.92
CA GLY A 314 -33.94 -37.70 -7.79
C GLY A 314 -35.13 -37.07 -7.05
N LEU A 315 -34.89 -36.56 -5.83
CA LEU A 315 -35.91 -35.90 -5.01
C LEU A 315 -35.93 -34.41 -5.28
N SER A 316 -36.36 -34.02 -6.48
CA SER A 316 -36.29 -32.62 -6.95
C SER A 316 -37.11 -31.65 -6.10
N ALA A 317 -38.32 -32.04 -5.67
CA ALA A 317 -39.18 -31.22 -4.82
C ALA A 317 -38.51 -30.94 -3.45
N ASP A 318 -37.93 -31.96 -2.81
CA ASP A 318 -37.23 -31.82 -1.54
C ASP A 318 -35.94 -31.01 -1.68
N THR A 319 -35.23 -31.18 -2.81
CA THR A 319 -34.05 -30.40 -3.15
C THR A 319 -34.39 -28.91 -3.28
N LEU A 320 -35.47 -28.61 -3.99
CA LEU A 320 -35.96 -27.24 -4.16
C LEU A 320 -36.38 -26.61 -2.84
N LEU A 321 -37.09 -27.35 -2.00
CA LEU A 321 -37.50 -26.88 -0.68
C LEU A 321 -36.31 -26.52 0.23
N VAL A 322 -35.27 -27.33 0.23
CA VAL A 322 -34.04 -27.06 0.99
C VAL A 322 -33.35 -25.77 0.54
N LEU A 323 -33.42 -25.42 -0.74
CA LEU A 323 -32.78 -24.26 -1.33
C LEU A 323 -33.71 -23.05 -1.48
N GLU A 324 -34.96 -23.11 -1.00
CA GLU A 324 -36.04 -22.14 -1.25
C GLU A 324 -35.57 -20.69 -0.94
N ASP A 325 -34.97 -20.46 0.22
CA ASP A 325 -34.52 -19.13 0.67
C ASP A 325 -33.40 -18.53 -0.21
N TYR A 326 -32.74 -19.35 -1.02
CA TYR A 326 -31.59 -18.96 -1.86
C TYR A 326 -31.91 -18.88 -3.35
N LEU A 327 -33.10 -19.31 -3.78
CA LEU A 327 -33.45 -19.40 -5.20
C LEU A 327 -33.41 -18.06 -5.94
N GLU A 328 -33.70 -16.95 -5.23
CA GLU A 328 -33.72 -15.61 -5.80
C GLU A 328 -32.39 -14.84 -5.61
N ILE A 329 -31.35 -15.48 -5.04
CA ILE A 329 -30.08 -14.83 -4.75
C ILE A 329 -29.11 -15.04 -5.92
N PRO A 330 -28.77 -14.00 -6.73
CA PRO A 330 -27.91 -14.14 -7.90
C PRO A 330 -26.56 -14.79 -7.57
N TYR A 331 -25.99 -14.46 -6.44
CA TYR A 331 -24.71 -14.98 -5.94
C TYR A 331 -24.62 -16.52 -5.96
N TRP A 332 -25.73 -17.22 -5.80
CA TRP A 332 -25.79 -18.68 -5.71
C TRP A 332 -26.40 -19.38 -6.93
N GLN A 333 -26.83 -18.63 -7.95
CA GLN A 333 -27.57 -19.17 -9.10
C GLN A 333 -26.85 -20.33 -9.79
N ASP A 334 -25.53 -20.20 -10.06
CA ASP A 334 -24.78 -21.26 -10.75
C ASP A 334 -24.67 -22.54 -9.89
N LYS A 335 -24.50 -22.37 -8.58
CA LYS A 335 -24.39 -23.50 -7.66
C LYS A 335 -25.74 -24.24 -7.51
N ILE A 336 -26.79 -23.47 -7.38
CA ILE A 336 -28.17 -24.00 -7.31
C ILE A 336 -28.53 -24.69 -8.62
N ALA A 337 -28.23 -24.08 -9.77
CA ALA A 337 -28.46 -24.66 -11.07
C ALA A 337 -27.77 -26.01 -11.22
N SER A 338 -26.51 -26.10 -10.77
CA SER A 338 -25.76 -27.36 -10.80
C SER A 338 -26.41 -28.45 -9.93
N THR A 339 -26.90 -28.10 -8.74
CA THR A 339 -27.56 -29.05 -7.84
C THR A 339 -28.93 -29.48 -8.36
N MET A 340 -29.74 -28.54 -8.87
CA MET A 340 -31.05 -28.85 -9.47
C MET A 340 -30.92 -29.67 -10.76
N LYS A 341 -29.88 -29.42 -11.57
CA LYS A 341 -29.56 -30.24 -12.73
C LYS A 341 -29.41 -31.72 -12.36
N ILE A 342 -28.64 -31.99 -11.30
CA ILE A 342 -28.46 -33.35 -10.79
C ILE A 342 -29.81 -33.92 -10.32
N ALA A 343 -30.59 -33.14 -9.59
CA ALA A 343 -31.91 -33.59 -9.12
C ALA A 343 -32.82 -34.06 -10.28
N TYR A 344 -32.89 -33.24 -11.32
CA TYR A 344 -33.74 -33.58 -12.50
C TYR A 344 -33.19 -34.75 -13.30
N LEU A 345 -31.87 -34.87 -13.45
CA LEU A 345 -31.28 -36.04 -14.13
C LEU A 345 -31.62 -37.37 -13.42
N TYR A 346 -31.45 -37.37 -12.10
CA TYR A 346 -31.73 -38.57 -11.31
C TYR A 346 -33.22 -38.81 -11.17
N GLU A 347 -34.06 -37.78 -11.20
CA GLU A 347 -35.53 -37.93 -11.25
C GLU A 347 -35.95 -38.62 -12.54
N ILE A 348 -35.44 -38.20 -13.70
CA ILE A 348 -35.70 -38.87 -14.99
C ILE A 348 -35.25 -40.34 -14.93
N LYS A 349 -34.06 -40.58 -14.40
CA LYS A 349 -33.51 -41.93 -14.28
C LYS A 349 -34.38 -42.84 -13.40
N GLU A 350 -34.78 -42.35 -12.22
CA GLU A 350 -35.60 -43.08 -11.28
C GLU A 350 -37.03 -43.32 -11.82
N ALA A 351 -37.62 -42.30 -12.48
CA ALA A 351 -38.93 -42.43 -13.08
C ALA A 351 -38.90 -43.49 -14.20
N ALA A 352 -37.86 -43.56 -15.03
CA ALA A 352 -37.70 -44.54 -16.07
C ALA A 352 -37.60 -46.00 -15.56
N THR A 353 -37.27 -46.18 -14.27
CA THR A 353 -37.28 -47.52 -13.63
C THR A 353 -38.58 -47.87 -12.95
N LYS A 354 -39.45 -46.90 -12.64
CA LYS A 354 -40.62 -47.07 -11.78
C LYS A 354 -41.92 -47.05 -12.55
N PHE A 355 -41.97 -46.34 -13.69
CA PHE A 355 -43.19 -46.12 -14.46
C PHE A 355 -43.11 -46.75 -15.85
N SER A 356 -44.26 -47.18 -16.36
CA SER A 356 -44.37 -47.64 -17.75
C SER A 356 -44.23 -46.45 -18.72
N PRO A 357 -43.80 -46.69 -19.99
CA PRO A 357 -43.67 -45.62 -20.98
C PRO A 357 -44.94 -44.85 -21.27
N GLU A 358 -46.14 -45.47 -21.02
CA GLU A 358 -47.45 -44.86 -21.23
C GLU A 358 -47.91 -43.96 -20.11
N GLU A 359 -47.27 -44.00 -18.95
CA GLU A 359 -47.64 -43.16 -17.80
C GLU A 359 -46.93 -41.79 -17.80
N ILE A 360 -45.84 -41.66 -18.59
CA ILE A 360 -44.98 -40.47 -18.57
C ILE A 360 -44.85 -39.91 -20.00
N ASP A 361 -45.11 -38.61 -20.13
CA ASP A 361 -44.74 -37.86 -21.34
C ASP A 361 -43.23 -37.55 -21.33
N TRP A 362 -42.46 -38.57 -21.72
CA TRP A 362 -40.97 -38.48 -21.75
C TRP A 362 -40.47 -37.37 -22.64
N LYS A 363 -41.15 -37.07 -23.74
CA LYS A 363 -40.77 -35.99 -24.63
C LYS A 363 -40.83 -34.64 -23.93
N LYS A 364 -41.96 -34.36 -23.28
CA LYS A 364 -42.14 -33.11 -22.56
C LYS A 364 -41.24 -33.01 -21.31
N SER A 365 -41.02 -34.12 -20.60
CA SER A 365 -40.10 -34.18 -19.44
C SER A 365 -38.65 -33.87 -19.85
N ILE A 366 -38.20 -34.47 -20.95
CA ILE A 366 -36.85 -34.20 -21.48
C ILE A 366 -36.76 -32.78 -22.06
N GLU A 367 -37.81 -32.28 -22.73
CA GLU A 367 -37.89 -30.92 -23.26
C GLU A 367 -37.68 -29.88 -22.12
N ILE A 368 -38.38 -30.01 -21.00
CA ILE A 368 -38.25 -29.15 -19.82
C ILE A 368 -36.81 -29.16 -19.30
N TYR A 369 -36.17 -30.31 -19.22
CA TYR A 369 -34.77 -30.39 -18.81
C TYR A 369 -33.83 -29.69 -19.79
N VAL A 370 -33.97 -30.00 -21.09
CA VAL A 370 -33.10 -29.46 -22.18
C VAL A 370 -33.27 -27.94 -22.30
N GLU A 371 -34.49 -27.42 -22.17
CA GLU A 371 -34.75 -25.98 -22.18
C GLU A 371 -34.00 -25.24 -21.07
N ARG A 372 -33.76 -25.89 -19.95
CA ARG A 372 -33.13 -25.26 -18.78
C ARG A 372 -31.62 -25.44 -18.74
N PHE A 373 -31.14 -26.66 -19.05
CA PHE A 373 -29.74 -27.04 -18.84
C PHE A 373 -29.02 -27.37 -20.15
N SER A 374 -29.72 -27.32 -21.28
CA SER A 374 -29.26 -27.80 -22.57
C SER A 374 -29.03 -29.32 -22.62
N LYS A 375 -28.84 -29.87 -23.82
CA LYS A 375 -28.47 -31.26 -23.98
C LYS A 375 -27.02 -31.47 -23.55
N ASP A 376 -26.79 -32.43 -22.69
CA ASP A 376 -25.46 -32.77 -22.19
C ASP A 376 -25.22 -34.29 -22.20
N ASP A 377 -23.96 -34.70 -22.02
CA ASP A 377 -23.53 -36.08 -22.01
C ASP A 377 -24.17 -36.95 -20.94
N GLU A 378 -24.54 -36.32 -19.79
CA GLU A 378 -25.15 -37.05 -18.67
C GLU A 378 -26.61 -37.39 -18.97
N LEU A 379 -27.36 -36.45 -19.54
CA LEU A 379 -28.73 -36.72 -20.03
C LEU A 379 -28.71 -37.79 -21.15
N ILE A 380 -27.76 -37.69 -22.11
CA ILE A 380 -27.61 -38.66 -23.17
C ILE A 380 -27.41 -40.06 -22.59
N LYS A 381 -26.48 -40.23 -21.66
CA LYS A 381 -26.20 -41.55 -21.05
C LYS A 381 -27.40 -42.11 -20.31
N ILE A 382 -28.16 -41.27 -19.60
CA ILE A 382 -29.36 -41.71 -18.91
C ILE A 382 -30.43 -42.11 -19.90
N CYS A 383 -30.70 -41.32 -20.93
CA CYS A 383 -31.71 -41.63 -21.93
C CYS A 383 -31.36 -42.91 -22.74
N GLU A 384 -30.09 -43.12 -23.09
CA GLU A 384 -29.65 -44.35 -23.77
C GLU A 384 -29.76 -45.57 -22.86
N GLY A 385 -29.35 -45.44 -21.58
CA GLY A 385 -29.44 -46.52 -20.59
C GLY A 385 -30.88 -46.89 -20.19
N SER A 386 -31.81 -45.94 -20.33
CA SER A 386 -33.24 -46.12 -19.96
C SER A 386 -34.16 -46.34 -21.15
N GLY A 387 -33.63 -46.48 -22.35
CA GLY A 387 -34.45 -46.70 -23.57
C GLY A 387 -35.19 -45.45 -24.09
N LEU A 388 -34.85 -44.26 -23.58
CA LEU A 388 -35.50 -42.97 -23.91
C LEU A 388 -34.82 -42.20 -25.04
N LYS A 389 -33.91 -42.87 -25.82
CA LYS A 389 -33.14 -42.24 -26.89
C LYS A 389 -34.03 -41.60 -27.96
N LYS A 390 -35.15 -42.28 -28.34
CA LYS A 390 -36.08 -41.74 -29.32
C LYS A 390 -36.71 -40.42 -28.86
N SER A 391 -37.14 -40.34 -27.63
CA SER A 391 -37.72 -39.12 -27.05
C SER A 391 -36.69 -37.98 -27.01
N LEU A 392 -35.41 -38.28 -26.67
CA LEU A 392 -34.32 -37.31 -26.68
C LEU A 392 -34.06 -36.80 -28.13
N ASP A 393 -34.00 -37.68 -29.12
CA ASP A 393 -33.77 -37.31 -30.54
C ASP A 393 -34.90 -36.44 -31.08
N GLU A 394 -36.13 -36.68 -30.70
CA GLU A 394 -37.28 -35.89 -31.12
C GLU A 394 -37.26 -34.47 -30.52
N VAL A 395 -36.82 -34.31 -29.26
CA VAL A 395 -36.67 -33.00 -28.62
C VAL A 395 -35.55 -32.20 -29.27
N THR A 396 -34.41 -32.83 -29.58
CA THR A 396 -33.25 -32.15 -30.10
C THR A 396 -33.34 -31.76 -31.57
N GLN A 397 -34.29 -32.33 -32.34
CA GLN A 397 -34.57 -31.91 -33.72
C GLN A 397 -35.20 -30.51 -33.82
N LYS A 398 -35.78 -29.97 -32.76
CA LYS A 398 -36.45 -28.65 -32.71
C LYS A 398 -35.50 -27.46 -32.57
N GLY A 399 -34.21 -27.68 -32.40
CA GLY A 399 -33.20 -26.62 -32.14
C GLY A 399 -33.02 -26.34 -30.63
N ASP A 400 -31.90 -25.75 -30.31
CA ASP A 400 -31.52 -25.44 -28.90
C ASP A 400 -32.39 -24.30 -28.36
N PRO A 401 -33.26 -24.51 -27.39
CA PRO A 401 -34.14 -23.44 -26.89
C PRO A 401 -33.37 -22.44 -26.04
N GLN A 402 -33.14 -21.26 -26.56
CA GLN A 402 -32.38 -20.19 -25.87
C GLN A 402 -33.16 -19.40 -24.79
N GLY A 403 -34.34 -19.82 -24.37
CA GLY A 403 -35.26 -18.98 -23.63
C GLY A 403 -35.43 -19.23 -22.12
N TYR A 404 -35.08 -20.40 -21.63
CA TYR A 404 -35.55 -20.86 -20.30
C TYR A 404 -34.55 -20.71 -19.11
N LYS A 405 -33.34 -20.28 -19.34
CA LYS A 405 -32.33 -20.14 -18.27
C LYS A 405 -32.76 -19.25 -17.07
N ASN A 406 -33.79 -18.42 -17.28
CA ASN A 406 -34.34 -17.50 -16.25
C ASN A 406 -35.70 -17.95 -15.70
N SER A 407 -36.19 -19.12 -16.05
CA SER A 407 -37.48 -19.65 -15.55
C SER A 407 -37.30 -20.16 -14.12
N PRO A 408 -38.31 -20.00 -13.24
CA PRO A 408 -38.26 -20.55 -11.88
C PRO A 408 -38.12 -22.07 -11.92
N TYR A 409 -37.39 -22.63 -10.95
CA TYR A 409 -37.27 -24.09 -10.82
C TYR A 409 -38.62 -24.74 -10.55
N LEU A 410 -38.82 -25.90 -11.17
CA LEU A 410 -40.02 -26.70 -10.96
C LEU A 410 -39.77 -27.74 -9.86
N SER A 411 -40.85 -28.12 -9.16
CA SER A 411 -40.77 -29.18 -8.16
C SER A 411 -40.52 -30.57 -8.76
N SER A 412 -40.81 -30.74 -10.04
CA SER A 412 -40.54 -31.97 -10.80
C SER A 412 -40.44 -31.66 -12.30
N VAL A 413 -39.57 -32.38 -13.03
CA VAL A 413 -39.49 -32.35 -14.48
C VAL A 413 -40.36 -33.48 -15.10
N ILE A 414 -40.79 -34.44 -14.28
CA ILE A 414 -41.62 -35.56 -14.76
C ILE A 414 -43.04 -35.11 -15.01
N VAL A 415 -43.44 -35.18 -16.26
CA VAL A 415 -44.83 -34.89 -16.71
C VAL A 415 -45.56 -36.19 -16.89
N ARG A 416 -46.64 -36.37 -16.15
CA ARG A 416 -47.55 -37.51 -16.34
C ARG A 416 -48.60 -37.15 -17.38
N PHE A 417 -49.03 -38.15 -18.18
CA PHE A 417 -50.19 -37.95 -19.00
C PHE A 417 -51.41 -37.68 -18.04
N GLU A 418 -52.14 -36.61 -18.31
CA GLU A 418 -53.41 -36.38 -17.63
C GLU A 418 -54.35 -37.47 -18.10
N GLY A 419 -54.72 -38.38 -17.18
CA GLY A 419 -55.75 -39.38 -17.47
C GLY A 419 -57.08 -38.67 -17.68
N ASP A 420 -57.80 -39.05 -18.73
CA ASP A 420 -59.16 -38.61 -19.01
C ASP A 420 -60.09 -38.82 -17.82
#